data_1dc8d2aafa3d1e9161af0579623ae8e7
#
_entry.id   1dc8d2aafa3d1e9161af0579623ae8e7
#
_cell.length_a   1.000
_cell.length_b   1.000
_cell.length_c   1.000
_cell.angle_alpha   90.00
_cell.angle_beta   90.00
_cell.angle_gamma   90.00
#
_symmetry.space_group_name_H-M   'P 1'
#
loop_
_entity.id
_entity.type
_entity.pdbx_description
1 polymer ?
#
loop_
_entity_poly.entity_id
_entity_poly.type
_entity_poly.pdbx_seq_one_letter_code
_entity_poly.pdbx_strand_id
1 'polypeptide(L)'
;MGIFVGLILLVIVATSYAGVPWWLASSVALALFFFLVRTLGKRFVRSLSNGDILFWIISQRILPPIVVVIPIYMMFQAVRLLDTHLALILVYAVANLPIVVWLMRDFFASLPIELEESAQLDGATRFRIFWDIVLPLTRPGLAATTLLTMILSWNEYLFAVFLAYAKVQTMPIMVAAKNAGEKGVLWWEMSAVIVIMIIPVILMAILLTRFISRGVLMGAVKG
;
A
#
# COMPACT_ATOMS: atom_id res chain seq x y z
N MET A 1 -3.53 -14.72 -8.12
CA MET A 1 -3.48 -14.52 -6.65
C MET A 1 -4.73 -15.02 -5.95
N GLY A 2 -5.93 -14.76 -6.43
CA GLY A 2 -7.16 -15.32 -5.82
C GLY A 2 -7.09 -16.83 -5.59
N ILE A 3 -6.54 -17.58 -6.55
CA ILE A 3 -6.34 -19.02 -6.43
C ILE A 3 -5.33 -19.37 -5.32
N PHE A 4 -4.25 -18.58 -5.16
CA PHE A 4 -3.23 -18.83 -4.13
C PHE A 4 -3.74 -18.46 -2.72
N VAL A 5 -4.42 -17.34 -2.59
CA VAL A 5 -5.08 -16.95 -1.33
C VAL A 5 -6.19 -17.95 -0.99
N GLY A 6 -6.96 -18.41 -1.98
CA GLY A 6 -7.96 -19.46 -1.82
C GLY A 6 -7.36 -20.79 -1.38
N LEU A 7 -6.23 -21.22 -1.95
CA LEU A 7 -5.50 -22.43 -1.56
C LEU A 7 -4.94 -22.32 -0.13
N ILE A 8 -4.36 -21.19 0.23
CA ILE A 8 -3.85 -20.94 1.60
C ILE A 8 -5.00 -20.97 2.60
N LEU A 9 -6.11 -20.29 2.30
CA LEU A 9 -7.31 -20.28 3.15
C LEU A 9 -7.91 -21.69 3.24
N LEU A 10 -7.95 -22.45 2.15
CA LEU A 10 -8.46 -23.81 2.12
C LEU A 10 -7.58 -24.77 2.95
N VAL A 11 -6.26 -24.60 2.90
CA VAL A 11 -5.31 -25.36 3.75
C VAL A 11 -5.49 -24.99 5.22
N ILE A 12 -5.62 -23.70 5.56
CA ILE A 12 -5.84 -23.23 6.94
C ILE A 12 -7.17 -23.76 7.48
N VAL A 13 -8.25 -23.69 6.69
CA VAL A 13 -9.58 -24.20 7.07
C VAL A 13 -9.56 -25.71 7.21
N ALA A 14 -9.00 -26.44 6.23
CA ALA A 14 -8.93 -27.91 6.26
C ALA A 14 -8.10 -28.42 7.45
N THR A 15 -7.00 -27.75 7.78
CA THR A 15 -6.16 -28.12 8.94
C THR A 15 -6.78 -27.75 10.27
N SER A 16 -7.59 -26.70 10.33
CA SER A 16 -8.37 -26.32 11.52
C SER A 16 -9.45 -27.39 11.83
N TYR A 17 -10.08 -27.97 10.80
CA TYR A 17 -11.04 -29.08 10.96
C TYR A 17 -10.36 -30.41 11.33
N ALA A 18 -9.10 -30.63 10.91
CA ALA A 18 -8.36 -31.86 11.16
C ALA A 18 -7.64 -31.90 12.53
N GLY A 19 -7.81 -30.87 13.38
CA GLY A 19 -7.14 -30.81 14.69
C GLY A 19 -5.62 -30.65 14.62
N VAL A 20 -5.09 -30.29 13.46
CA VAL A 20 -3.64 -30.09 13.26
C VAL A 20 -3.25 -28.75 13.89
N PRO A 21 -2.15 -28.68 14.67
CA PRO A 21 -1.69 -27.44 15.26
C PRO A 21 -1.45 -26.36 14.18
N TRP A 22 -1.91 -25.16 14.41
CA TRP A 22 -1.88 -24.02 13.46
C TRP A 22 -0.47 -23.70 12.93
N TRP A 23 0.59 -23.94 13.74
CA TRP A 23 1.99 -23.74 13.34
C TRP A 23 2.47 -24.77 12.30
N LEU A 24 1.96 -26.02 12.34
CA LEU A 24 2.22 -27.02 11.31
C LEU A 24 1.49 -26.69 10.01
N ALA A 25 0.24 -26.24 10.12
CA ALA A 25 -0.56 -25.82 8.96
C ALA A 25 0.06 -24.62 8.24
N SER A 26 0.52 -23.62 8.97
CA SER A 26 1.18 -22.44 8.40
C SER A 26 2.55 -22.78 7.80
N SER A 27 3.33 -23.67 8.40
CA SER A 27 4.62 -24.10 7.83
C SER A 27 4.46 -24.92 6.56
N VAL A 28 3.46 -25.79 6.48
CA VAL A 28 3.13 -26.54 5.26
C VAL A 28 2.59 -25.61 4.17
N ALA A 29 1.73 -24.65 4.51
CA ALA A 29 1.23 -23.65 3.56
C ALA A 29 2.35 -22.78 3.01
N LEU A 30 3.29 -22.34 3.85
CA LEU A 30 4.48 -21.59 3.44
C LEU A 30 5.42 -22.44 2.57
N ALA A 31 5.67 -23.67 2.93
CA ALA A 31 6.50 -24.58 2.14
C ALA A 31 5.87 -24.86 0.77
N LEU A 32 4.57 -25.12 0.71
CA LEU A 32 3.81 -25.26 -0.53
C LEU A 32 3.83 -23.98 -1.38
N PHE A 33 3.66 -22.83 -0.76
CA PHE A 33 3.76 -21.54 -1.43
C PHE A 33 5.15 -21.33 -2.04
N PHE A 34 6.23 -21.54 -1.26
CA PHE A 34 7.61 -21.46 -1.77
C PHE A 34 7.89 -22.49 -2.86
N PHE A 35 7.41 -23.71 -2.73
CA PHE A 35 7.55 -24.74 -3.75
C PHE A 35 6.82 -24.38 -5.04
N LEU A 36 5.58 -23.89 -4.95
CA LEU A 36 4.79 -23.45 -6.10
C LEU A 36 5.39 -22.20 -6.76
N VAL A 37 5.86 -21.24 -5.98
CA VAL A 37 6.57 -20.06 -6.50
C VAL A 37 7.87 -20.46 -7.20
N ARG A 38 8.61 -21.42 -6.65
CA ARG A 38 9.88 -21.90 -7.24
C ARG A 38 9.69 -22.74 -8.49
N THR A 39 8.64 -23.54 -8.56
CA THR A 39 8.40 -24.46 -9.70
C THR A 39 7.59 -23.81 -10.82
N LEU A 40 6.53 -23.10 -10.50
CA LEU A 40 5.69 -22.40 -11.46
C LEU A 40 6.21 -21.00 -11.78
N GLY A 41 6.83 -20.33 -10.82
CA GLY A 41 7.33 -18.97 -10.97
C GLY A 41 8.37 -18.82 -12.06
N LYS A 42 9.27 -19.80 -12.22
CA LYS A 42 10.28 -19.75 -13.28
C LYS A 42 9.70 -19.82 -14.70
N ARG A 43 8.60 -20.54 -14.90
CA ARG A 43 7.88 -20.58 -16.19
C ARG A 43 6.94 -19.40 -16.38
N PHE A 44 6.26 -18.97 -15.32
CA PHE A 44 5.25 -17.93 -15.37
C PHE A 44 5.88 -16.51 -15.47
N VAL A 45 6.90 -16.23 -14.65
CA VAL A 45 7.63 -14.93 -14.66
C VAL A 45 8.39 -14.71 -15.97
N ARG A 46 8.83 -15.78 -16.66
CA ARG A 46 9.52 -15.67 -17.96
C ARG A 46 8.60 -15.28 -19.11
N SER A 47 7.29 -15.40 -18.93
CA SER A 47 6.26 -15.09 -19.94
C SER A 47 5.49 -13.80 -19.63
N LEU A 48 5.62 -13.23 -18.43
CA LEU A 48 4.92 -12.00 -18.04
C LEU A 48 5.67 -10.78 -18.57
N SER A 49 4.97 -9.92 -19.28
CA SER A 49 5.47 -8.59 -19.64
C SER A 49 5.46 -7.66 -18.40
N ASN A 50 6.22 -6.57 -18.46
CA ASN A 50 6.19 -5.56 -17.40
C ASN A 50 4.77 -5.00 -17.19
N GLY A 51 3.96 -4.92 -18.25
CA GLY A 51 2.56 -4.49 -18.19
C GLY A 51 1.68 -5.47 -17.39
N ASP A 52 1.89 -6.77 -17.56
CA ASP A 52 1.13 -7.81 -16.84
C ASP A 52 1.42 -7.78 -15.35
N ILE A 53 2.69 -7.56 -14.98
CA ILE A 53 3.11 -7.43 -13.59
C ILE A 53 2.46 -6.20 -12.94
N LEU A 54 2.44 -5.08 -13.64
CA LEU A 54 1.80 -3.85 -13.17
C LEU A 54 0.29 -4.02 -13.01
N PHE A 55 -0.38 -4.59 -14.03
CA PHE A 55 -1.80 -4.90 -13.96
C PHE A 55 -2.10 -5.80 -12.77
N TRP A 56 -1.26 -6.79 -12.52
CA TRP A 56 -1.41 -7.71 -11.42
C TRP A 56 -1.23 -7.02 -10.05
N ILE A 57 -0.26 -6.13 -9.91
CA ILE A 57 -0.06 -5.33 -8.70
C ILE A 57 -1.28 -4.45 -8.43
N ILE A 58 -1.79 -3.73 -9.43
CA ILE A 58 -2.91 -2.81 -9.24
C ILE A 58 -4.23 -3.55 -9.00
N SER A 59 -4.39 -4.74 -9.57
CA SER A 59 -5.59 -5.57 -9.39
C SER A 59 -5.81 -6.00 -7.93
N GLN A 60 -4.76 -5.98 -7.09
CA GLN A 60 -4.89 -6.22 -5.65
C GLN A 60 -5.82 -5.20 -4.98
N ARG A 61 -5.90 -3.99 -5.52
CA ARG A 61 -6.72 -2.92 -4.95
C ARG A 61 -8.22 -3.07 -5.28
N ILE A 62 -8.55 -3.91 -6.26
CA ILE A 62 -9.94 -4.26 -6.60
C ILE A 62 -10.55 -5.17 -5.51
N LEU A 63 -9.71 -5.93 -4.80
CA LEU A 63 -10.18 -6.79 -3.73
C LEU A 63 -10.75 -5.93 -2.58
N PRO A 64 -12.01 -6.17 -2.14
CA PRO A 64 -12.60 -5.42 -1.04
C PRO A 64 -11.75 -5.56 0.24
N PRO A 65 -11.33 -4.45 0.87
CA PRO A 65 -10.47 -4.51 2.06
C PRO A 65 -11.06 -5.32 3.21
N ILE A 66 -12.40 -5.38 3.31
CA ILE A 66 -13.10 -6.15 4.37
C ILE A 66 -12.81 -7.66 4.28
N VAL A 67 -12.54 -8.19 3.08
CA VAL A 67 -12.22 -9.62 2.90
C VAL A 67 -10.82 -9.94 3.42
N VAL A 68 -9.91 -8.96 3.35
CA VAL A 68 -8.49 -9.13 3.71
C VAL A 68 -8.22 -8.78 5.17
N VAL A 69 -9.05 -7.92 5.78
CA VAL A 69 -8.81 -7.43 7.15
C VAL A 69 -8.85 -8.54 8.19
N ILE A 70 -9.76 -9.50 8.05
CA ILE A 70 -9.90 -10.61 9.01
C ILE A 70 -8.67 -11.52 9.03
N PRO A 71 -8.17 -12.04 7.90
CA PRO A 71 -6.90 -12.79 7.87
C PRO A 71 -5.72 -11.98 8.42
N ILE A 72 -5.62 -10.69 8.08
CA ILE A 72 -4.55 -9.81 8.59
C ILE A 72 -4.66 -9.67 10.11
N TYR A 73 -5.86 -9.46 10.65
CA TYR A 73 -6.09 -9.41 12.09
C TYR A 73 -5.59 -10.68 12.78
N MET A 74 -5.96 -11.86 12.26
CA MET A 74 -5.52 -13.15 12.81
C MET A 74 -4.00 -13.32 12.80
N MET A 75 -3.36 -12.92 11.69
CA MET A 75 -1.88 -12.94 11.59
C MET A 75 -1.24 -12.03 12.64
N PHE A 76 -1.74 -10.80 12.79
CA PHE A 76 -1.18 -9.83 13.74
C PHE A 76 -1.47 -10.19 15.19
N GLN A 77 -2.59 -10.84 15.46
CA GLN A 77 -2.92 -11.41 16.76
C GLN A 77 -1.92 -12.53 17.12
N ALA A 78 -1.61 -13.42 16.18
CA ALA A 78 -0.68 -14.53 16.42
C ALA A 78 0.74 -14.06 16.78
N VAL A 79 1.20 -12.95 16.19
CA VAL A 79 2.52 -12.35 16.46
C VAL A 79 2.47 -11.22 17.50
N ARG A 80 1.32 -11.00 18.17
CA ARG A 80 1.11 -9.98 19.21
C ARG A 80 1.40 -8.55 18.75
N LEU A 81 1.12 -8.24 17.51
CA LEU A 81 1.31 -6.90 16.92
C LEU A 81 0.05 -6.04 16.97
N LEU A 82 -1.10 -6.58 17.39
CA LEU A 82 -2.33 -5.79 17.51
C LEU A 82 -2.14 -4.60 18.44
N ASP A 83 -2.85 -3.52 18.14
CA ASP A 83 -2.85 -2.27 18.92
C ASP A 83 -1.47 -1.62 19.03
N THR A 84 -0.70 -1.67 17.94
CA THR A 84 0.61 -1.04 17.82
C THR A 84 0.71 -0.16 16.57
N HIS A 85 1.54 0.89 16.64
CA HIS A 85 1.83 1.71 15.46
C HIS A 85 2.46 0.88 14.32
N LEU A 86 3.28 -0.13 14.67
CA LEU A 86 3.93 -0.99 13.68
C LEU A 86 2.91 -1.77 12.86
N ALA A 87 1.82 -2.25 13.48
CA ALA A 87 0.74 -2.92 12.76
C ALA A 87 0.13 -2.03 11.67
N LEU A 88 -0.20 -0.78 12.03
CA LEU A 88 -0.75 0.18 11.08
C LEU A 88 0.25 0.56 9.98
N ILE A 89 1.51 0.82 10.34
CA ILE A 89 2.56 1.15 9.37
C ILE A 89 2.71 0.05 8.34
N LEU A 90 2.81 -1.21 8.76
CA LEU A 90 2.99 -2.36 7.86
C LEU A 90 1.78 -2.52 6.93
N VAL A 91 0.56 -2.47 7.47
CA VAL A 91 -0.64 -2.65 6.65
C VAL A 91 -0.83 -1.50 5.68
N TYR A 92 -0.65 -0.25 6.11
CA TYR A 92 -0.80 0.91 5.24
C TYR A 92 0.29 0.96 4.15
N ALA A 93 1.52 0.56 4.46
CA ALA A 93 2.58 0.43 3.47
C ALA A 93 2.20 -0.58 2.38
N VAL A 94 1.75 -1.77 2.77
CA VAL A 94 1.33 -2.82 1.82
C VAL A 94 0.07 -2.42 1.04
N ALA A 95 -0.93 -1.84 1.70
CA ALA A 95 -2.18 -1.42 1.06
C ALA A 95 -1.97 -0.30 0.03
N ASN A 96 -1.03 0.62 0.26
CA ASN A 96 -0.74 1.71 -0.64
C ASN A 96 0.32 1.38 -1.71
N LEU A 97 1.08 0.30 -1.54
CA LEU A 97 2.15 -0.11 -2.46
C LEU A 97 1.70 -0.18 -3.93
N PRO A 98 0.52 -0.75 -4.28
CA PRO A 98 0.06 -0.79 -5.67
C PRO A 98 -0.06 0.59 -6.32
N ILE A 99 -0.59 1.58 -5.60
CA ILE A 99 -0.71 2.95 -6.11
C ILE A 99 0.68 3.60 -6.25
N VAL A 100 1.56 3.41 -5.26
CA VAL A 100 2.92 3.96 -5.32
C VAL A 100 3.66 3.43 -6.54
N VAL A 101 3.63 2.11 -6.76
CA VAL A 101 4.30 1.48 -7.91
C VAL A 101 3.72 1.99 -9.22
N TRP A 102 2.40 2.09 -9.33
CA TRP A 102 1.75 2.55 -10.55
C TRP A 102 2.10 4.01 -10.89
N LEU A 103 1.95 4.92 -9.93
CA LEU A 103 2.26 6.33 -10.12
C LEU A 103 3.74 6.55 -10.41
N MET A 104 4.64 5.94 -9.63
CA MET A 104 6.07 6.11 -9.83
C MET A 104 6.55 5.54 -11.17
N ARG A 105 5.97 4.43 -11.61
CA ARG A 105 6.26 3.89 -12.94
C ARG A 105 5.97 4.91 -14.04
N ASP A 106 4.85 5.61 -13.96
CA ASP A 106 4.46 6.59 -14.98
C ASP A 106 5.39 7.82 -14.96
N PHE A 107 5.82 8.25 -13.76
CA PHE A 107 6.83 9.30 -13.64
C PHE A 107 8.18 8.88 -14.23
N PHE A 108 8.65 7.66 -13.96
CA PHE A 108 9.88 7.14 -14.55
C PHE A 108 9.76 7.00 -16.07
N ALA A 109 8.63 6.50 -16.57
CA ALA A 109 8.39 6.32 -18.00
C ALA A 109 8.27 7.66 -18.77
N SER A 110 8.00 8.77 -18.08
CA SER A 110 7.94 10.10 -18.69
C SER A 110 9.30 10.73 -18.96
N LEU A 111 10.38 10.17 -18.40
CA LEU A 111 11.73 10.67 -18.64
C LEU A 111 12.22 10.29 -20.04
N PRO A 112 12.90 11.21 -20.75
CA PRO A 112 13.56 10.89 -22.02
C PRO A 112 14.65 9.83 -21.81
N ILE A 113 14.62 8.76 -22.60
CA ILE A 113 15.58 7.65 -22.49
C ILE A 113 17.00 8.09 -22.87
N GLU A 114 17.11 9.12 -23.69
CA GLU A 114 18.38 9.71 -24.17
C GLU A 114 19.27 10.19 -23.02
N LEU A 115 18.66 10.58 -21.89
CA LEU A 115 19.40 10.98 -20.68
C LEU A 115 20.14 9.79 -20.06
N GLU A 116 19.50 8.64 -20.02
CA GLU A 116 20.10 7.41 -19.50
C GLU A 116 21.17 6.88 -20.47
N GLU A 117 20.89 6.91 -21.78
CA GLU A 117 21.83 6.46 -22.82
C GLU A 117 23.10 7.32 -22.87
N SER A 118 22.95 8.65 -22.80
CA SER A 118 24.11 9.56 -22.75
C SER A 118 24.98 9.30 -21.53
N ALA A 119 24.37 9.11 -20.36
CA ALA A 119 25.11 8.81 -19.13
C ALA A 119 25.81 7.43 -19.18
N GLN A 120 25.23 6.44 -19.89
CA GLN A 120 25.88 5.15 -20.13
C GLN A 120 27.10 5.29 -21.04
N LEU A 121 27.03 6.14 -22.05
CA LEU A 121 28.15 6.44 -22.92
C LEU A 121 29.31 7.12 -22.16
N ASP A 122 28.98 7.94 -21.16
CA ASP A 122 29.95 8.57 -20.24
C ASP A 122 30.52 7.59 -19.20
N GLY A 123 30.13 6.30 -19.25
CA GLY A 123 30.64 5.24 -18.38
C GLY A 123 29.96 5.18 -17.01
N ALA A 124 28.82 5.85 -16.83
CA ALA A 124 28.08 5.77 -15.57
C ALA A 124 27.41 4.39 -15.38
N THR A 125 27.52 3.85 -14.19
CA THR A 125 26.81 2.60 -13.83
C THR A 125 25.32 2.85 -13.70
N ARG A 126 24.46 1.82 -13.86
CA ARG A 126 23.00 1.93 -13.72
C ARG A 126 22.57 2.49 -12.35
N PHE A 127 23.31 2.14 -11.30
CA PHE A 127 23.06 2.66 -9.96
C PHE A 127 23.34 4.17 -9.87
N ARG A 128 24.43 4.64 -10.48
CA ARG A 128 24.78 6.06 -10.55
C ARG A 128 23.77 6.85 -11.38
N ILE A 129 23.36 6.32 -12.55
CA ILE A 129 22.30 6.93 -13.37
C ILE A 129 21.00 7.10 -12.56
N PHE A 130 20.59 6.07 -11.82
CA PHE A 130 19.40 6.14 -11.00
C PHE A 130 19.48 7.23 -9.94
N TRP A 131 20.57 7.30 -9.17
CA TRP A 131 20.70 8.26 -8.07
C TRP A 131 20.98 9.69 -8.50
N ASP A 132 21.82 9.88 -9.54
CA ASP A 132 22.30 11.19 -9.95
C ASP A 132 21.41 11.85 -11.00
N ILE A 133 20.65 11.06 -11.78
CA ILE A 133 19.84 11.56 -12.91
C ILE A 133 18.35 11.26 -12.69
N VAL A 134 17.97 9.98 -12.64
CA VAL A 134 16.56 9.57 -12.65
C VAL A 134 15.83 10.04 -11.40
N LEU A 135 16.38 9.78 -10.21
CA LEU A 135 15.76 10.12 -8.94
C LEU A 135 15.59 11.64 -8.74
N PRO A 136 16.58 12.51 -9.03
CA PRO A 136 16.41 13.94 -8.97
C PRO A 136 15.35 14.49 -9.93
N LEU A 137 15.27 13.97 -11.14
CA LEU A 137 14.28 14.38 -12.14
C LEU A 137 12.86 13.95 -11.77
N THR A 138 12.70 12.82 -11.08
CA THR A 138 11.40 12.31 -10.62
C THR A 138 10.97 12.84 -9.24
N ARG A 139 11.73 13.74 -8.61
CA ARG A 139 11.37 14.34 -7.31
C ARG A 139 9.93 14.91 -7.25
N PRO A 140 9.43 15.61 -8.28
CA PRO A 140 8.03 16.07 -8.26
C PRO A 140 7.04 14.90 -8.18
N GLY A 141 7.31 13.81 -8.90
CA GLY A 141 6.51 12.59 -8.85
C GLY A 141 6.56 11.91 -7.49
N LEU A 142 7.75 11.81 -6.90
CA LEU A 142 7.91 11.29 -5.54
C LEU A 142 7.12 12.10 -4.52
N ALA A 143 7.21 13.43 -4.59
CA ALA A 143 6.47 14.31 -3.70
C ALA A 143 4.96 14.15 -3.87
N ALA A 144 4.46 14.11 -5.11
CA ALA A 144 3.05 13.91 -5.40
C ALA A 144 2.55 12.54 -4.90
N THR A 145 3.29 11.47 -5.17
CA THR A 145 2.97 10.11 -4.72
C THR A 145 2.97 10.00 -3.19
N THR A 146 3.97 10.61 -2.53
CA THR A 146 4.05 10.63 -1.07
C THR A 146 2.85 11.35 -0.46
N LEU A 147 2.53 12.55 -0.95
CA LEU A 147 1.38 13.32 -0.44
C LEU A 147 0.06 12.57 -0.64
N LEU A 148 -0.13 11.94 -1.81
CA LEU A 148 -1.33 11.15 -2.06
C LEU A 148 -1.43 9.96 -1.10
N THR A 149 -0.35 9.21 -0.90
CA THR A 149 -0.35 8.08 0.03
C THR A 149 -0.53 8.49 1.48
N MET A 150 -0.01 9.66 1.88
CA MET A 150 -0.28 10.25 3.20
C MET A 150 -1.77 10.56 3.37
N ILE A 151 -2.43 11.17 2.37
CA ILE A 151 -3.87 11.45 2.40
C ILE A 151 -4.67 10.14 2.53
N LEU A 152 -4.33 9.12 1.74
CA LEU A 152 -4.99 7.82 1.79
C LEU A 152 -4.82 7.14 3.15
N SER A 153 -3.61 7.15 3.71
CA SER A 153 -3.32 6.58 5.03
C SER A 153 -3.98 7.36 6.17
N TRP A 154 -4.06 8.70 6.05
CA TRP A 154 -4.69 9.55 7.04
C TRP A 154 -6.20 9.31 7.18
N ASN A 155 -6.87 9.04 6.05
CA ASN A 155 -8.30 8.77 6.00
C ASN A 155 -8.66 7.30 6.14
N GLU A 156 -7.67 6.41 6.33
CA GLU A 156 -7.91 4.99 6.44
C GLU A 156 -8.59 4.66 7.79
N TYR A 157 -9.73 4.00 7.71
CA TYR A 157 -10.56 3.65 8.87
C TYR A 157 -10.65 2.15 9.10
N LEU A 158 -10.85 1.36 8.02
CA LEU A 158 -11.21 -0.03 8.15
C LEU A 158 -10.12 -0.87 8.81
N PHE A 159 -8.88 -0.78 8.30
CA PHE A 159 -7.76 -1.49 8.93
C PHE A 159 -7.49 -0.98 10.34
N ALA A 160 -7.63 0.34 10.55
CA ALA A 160 -7.39 0.94 11.85
C ALA A 160 -8.36 0.41 12.91
N VAL A 161 -9.67 0.33 12.62
CA VAL A 161 -10.66 -0.13 13.60
C VAL A 161 -10.49 -1.60 14.00
N PHE A 162 -9.92 -2.43 13.10
CA PHE A 162 -9.64 -3.83 13.42
C PHE A 162 -8.29 -4.03 14.13
N LEU A 163 -7.28 -3.23 13.80
CA LEU A 163 -5.91 -3.47 14.25
C LEU A 163 -5.47 -2.58 15.42
N ALA A 164 -6.18 -1.47 15.69
CA ALA A 164 -5.80 -0.45 16.67
C ALA A 164 -7.04 0.03 17.44
N TYR A 165 -7.23 -0.41 18.68
CA TYR A 165 -8.48 -0.22 19.40
C TYR A 165 -8.35 0.43 20.78
N ALA A 166 -7.20 0.40 21.45
CA ALA A 166 -7.04 0.95 22.79
C ALA A 166 -5.85 1.90 22.94
N LYS A 167 -4.63 1.44 22.64
CA LYS A 167 -3.39 2.22 22.82
C LYS A 167 -3.11 3.15 21.64
N VAL A 168 -3.45 2.69 20.44
CA VAL A 168 -3.27 3.45 19.20
C VAL A 168 -4.62 3.81 18.64
N GLN A 169 -4.86 5.10 18.44
CA GLN A 169 -6.10 5.60 17.86
C GLN A 169 -5.79 6.52 16.69
N THR A 170 -6.43 6.28 15.55
CA THR A 170 -6.38 7.18 14.40
C THR A 170 -7.53 8.18 14.46
N MET A 171 -7.37 9.31 13.78
CA MET A 171 -8.41 10.35 13.76
C MET A 171 -9.79 9.84 13.28
N PRO A 172 -9.90 8.99 12.23
CA PRO A 172 -11.17 8.41 11.84
C PRO A 172 -11.83 7.58 12.94
N ILE A 173 -11.05 6.81 13.72
CA ILE A 173 -11.58 6.05 14.87
C ILE A 173 -12.09 6.99 15.94
N MET A 174 -11.36 8.08 16.24
CA MET A 174 -11.80 9.06 17.24
C MET A 174 -13.11 9.73 16.85
N VAL A 175 -13.31 10.06 15.57
CA VAL A 175 -14.58 10.58 15.06
C VAL A 175 -15.70 9.55 15.24
N ALA A 176 -15.46 8.28 14.86
CA ALA A 176 -16.45 7.22 14.98
C ALA A 176 -16.83 6.93 16.45
N ALA A 177 -15.88 7.02 17.37
CA ALA A 177 -16.12 6.81 18.80
C ALA A 177 -17.08 7.87 19.41
N LYS A 178 -17.10 9.11 18.87
CA LYS A 178 -18.03 10.16 19.31
C LYS A 178 -19.48 9.91 18.85
N ASN A 179 -19.68 9.05 17.87
CA ASN A 179 -20.99 8.64 17.39
C ASN A 179 -21.62 7.50 18.22
N ALA A 180 -20.82 6.74 18.96
CA ALA A 180 -21.23 5.52 19.65
C ALA A 180 -21.34 5.67 21.20
N GLY A 181 -21.34 6.89 21.73
CA GLY A 181 -21.36 7.13 23.17
C GLY A 181 -22.70 6.77 23.82
N GLU A 182 -22.69 6.35 25.09
CA GLU A 182 -23.91 6.05 25.90
C GLU A 182 -24.89 7.23 26.00
N LYS A 183 -24.41 8.45 25.82
CA LYS A 183 -25.20 9.70 25.83
C LYS A 183 -25.79 10.07 24.48
N GLY A 184 -25.73 9.16 23.47
CA GLY A 184 -26.10 9.44 22.09
C GLY A 184 -24.97 10.11 21.32
N VAL A 185 -25.30 10.67 20.13
CA VAL A 185 -24.31 11.30 19.25
C VAL A 185 -23.85 12.63 19.83
N LEU A 186 -22.57 12.74 20.13
CA LEU A 186 -21.95 13.97 20.63
C LEU A 186 -21.58 14.90 19.45
N TRP A 187 -22.58 15.49 18.82
CA TRP A 187 -22.43 16.28 17.58
C TRP A 187 -21.36 17.37 17.65
N TRP A 188 -21.30 18.10 18.76
CA TRP A 188 -20.34 19.19 18.94
C TRP A 188 -18.90 18.69 19.01
N GLU A 189 -18.66 17.65 19.81
CA GLU A 189 -17.33 17.06 19.92
C GLU A 189 -16.90 16.38 18.61
N MET A 190 -17.82 15.65 17.98
CA MET A 190 -17.56 15.03 16.68
C MET A 190 -17.19 16.08 15.62
N SER A 191 -17.95 17.18 15.53
CA SER A 191 -17.68 18.27 14.61
C SER A 191 -16.30 18.92 14.86
N ALA A 192 -15.93 19.12 16.12
CA ALA A 192 -14.61 19.67 16.47
C ALA A 192 -13.47 18.72 16.03
N VAL A 193 -13.59 17.43 16.26
CA VAL A 193 -12.58 16.44 15.84
C VAL A 193 -12.50 16.36 14.31
N ILE A 194 -13.65 16.43 13.60
CA ILE A 194 -13.67 16.44 12.12
C ILE A 194 -12.94 17.69 11.58
N VAL A 195 -13.18 18.86 12.15
CA VAL A 195 -12.48 20.09 11.73
C VAL A 195 -10.96 19.95 11.90
N ILE A 196 -10.52 19.42 13.04
CA ILE A 196 -9.08 19.16 13.28
C ILE A 196 -8.54 18.12 12.28
N MET A 197 -9.30 17.06 11.98
CA MET A 197 -8.91 16.02 11.04
C MET A 197 -8.76 16.55 9.60
N ILE A 198 -9.58 17.50 9.18
CA ILE A 198 -9.57 18.07 7.83
C ILE A 198 -8.34 18.96 7.59
N ILE A 199 -7.85 19.66 8.61
CA ILE A 199 -6.74 20.63 8.45
C ILE A 199 -5.50 20.00 7.79
N PRO A 200 -4.94 18.89 8.28
CA PRO A 200 -3.78 18.25 7.63
C PRO A 200 -4.08 17.81 6.19
N VAL A 201 -5.29 17.33 5.92
CA VAL A 201 -5.71 16.90 4.57
C VAL A 201 -5.72 18.08 3.60
N ILE A 202 -6.28 19.24 4.01
CA ILE A 202 -6.27 20.46 3.21
C ILE A 202 -4.82 20.92 2.94
N LEU A 203 -3.97 20.92 3.96
CA LEU A 203 -2.56 21.29 3.79
C LEU A 203 -1.84 20.34 2.81
N MET A 204 -2.04 19.04 2.95
CA MET A 204 -1.49 18.05 2.02
C MET A 204 -2.04 18.24 0.60
N ALA A 205 -3.33 18.52 0.44
CA ALA A 205 -3.94 18.77 -0.87
C ALA A 205 -3.39 20.03 -1.55
N ILE A 206 -3.19 21.12 -0.81
CA ILE A 206 -2.58 22.35 -1.32
C ILE A 206 -1.12 22.08 -1.75
N LEU A 207 -0.37 21.32 -0.97
CA LEU A 207 0.99 20.92 -1.33
C LEU A 207 0.99 20.03 -2.58
N LEU A 208 0.08 19.09 -2.66
CA LEU A 208 -0.06 18.17 -3.79
C LEU A 208 -0.32 18.92 -5.11
N THR A 209 -1.24 19.90 -5.10
CA THR A 209 -1.52 20.72 -6.28
C THR A 209 -0.27 21.49 -6.78
N ARG A 210 0.60 21.93 -5.88
CA ARG A 210 1.88 22.58 -6.24
C ARG A 210 2.84 21.67 -7.00
N PHE A 211 2.86 20.38 -6.67
CA PHE A 211 3.75 19.43 -7.33
C PHE A 211 3.16 18.91 -8.64
N ILE A 212 1.85 18.67 -8.71
CA ILE A 212 1.17 18.23 -9.93
C ILE A 212 1.22 19.31 -11.01
N SER A 213 0.92 20.56 -10.68
CA SER A 213 0.93 21.66 -11.65
C SER A 213 2.31 21.88 -12.28
N ARG A 214 3.38 21.67 -11.55
CA ARG A 214 4.75 21.74 -12.09
C ARG A 214 5.09 20.58 -13.00
N GLY A 215 4.60 19.37 -12.69
CA GLY A 215 4.84 18.17 -13.52
C GLY A 215 4.07 18.19 -14.84
N VAL A 216 2.80 18.65 -14.80
CA VAL A 216 1.96 18.75 -16.01
C VAL A 216 2.46 19.83 -16.96
N LEU A 217 2.98 20.93 -16.45
CA LEU A 217 3.55 22.02 -17.29
C LEU A 217 4.82 21.59 -18.04
N MET A 218 5.62 20.66 -17.49
CA MET A 218 6.79 20.13 -18.21
C MET A 218 6.41 19.11 -19.30
N GLY A 219 5.27 18.44 -19.17
CA GLY A 219 4.76 17.50 -20.19
C GLY A 219 3.93 18.14 -21.29
N ALA A 220 3.31 19.29 -21.04
CA ALA A 220 2.40 19.97 -21.98
C ALA A 220 3.12 20.86 -23.03
N VAL A 221 4.43 21.00 -22.97
CA VAL A 221 5.23 21.79 -23.95
C VAL A 221 5.69 20.95 -25.14
N LYS A 222 5.22 19.71 -25.28
CA LYS A 222 5.38 18.90 -26.50
C LYS A 222 4.05 18.86 -27.27
N GLY A 223 3.67 20.01 -27.83
CA GLY A 223 2.69 20.17 -28.88
C GLY A 223 3.35 20.85 -30.07
#